data_121b88ff31bbd2e5df53e3edd85d77a8
#
_entry.id   121b88ff31bbd2e5df53e3edd85d77a8
#
_cell.length_a   1.000
_cell.length_b   1.000
_cell.length_c   1.000
_cell.angle_alpha   90.00
_cell.angle_beta   90.00
_cell.angle_gamma   90.00
#
_symmetry.space_group_name_H-M   'P 1'
#
loop_
_entity.id
_entity.type
_entity.pdbx_description
1 polymer ?
#
loop_
_entity_poly.entity_id
_entity_poly.type
_entity_poly.pdbx_seq_one_letter_code
_entity_poly.pdbx_strand_id
1 'polypeptide(L)'
;MSEARSPLAQPFPALPAIAGATPHIARAGYKDWGRCDLTYVALAEGTAVAGVFTRNVCCSSEVELGRTNVAQGHARALVVNAGNSNAFTGYRGREAVEAIMAQVAAHLACPPEQVFVSSTGVIGVPLPKDKARAGVEAALAAAPCSWEEAANTIGTTDTFAKGATASAMISGVKVQFAAIIKGSGMIAPDMATMLGYIFTDAAVDPAFLQACLSDANQRTFSCITVDSDTSTSDTVLAFATGQAGNAPLVSFDSPGADAFAAALHDVCRSLAHLVVRDGEGAQKFIAVTVSGAVSDASARRVGLAIANSPLVKTAIAGEDANWGRVVMAVGKAGEPADRDRLSIGFGGTWAARDGQPLADYDEAPVAAHLKGQEITIEVDLGLGDGTATVWTCDLTHGYIAINADYRS
;
A
#
# COMPACT_ATOMS: atom_id res chain seq x y z
N MET A 1 -14.75 18.50 -10.24
CA MET A 1 -15.67 17.42 -10.69
C MET A 1 -15.36 16.23 -9.78
N SER A 2 -16.38 15.59 -9.18
CA SER A 2 -16.11 14.33 -8.46
C SER A 2 -15.58 13.32 -9.48
N GLU A 3 -14.39 12.79 -9.27
CA GLU A 3 -13.86 11.74 -10.10
C GLU A 3 -14.84 10.57 -10.11
N ALA A 4 -15.07 9.96 -11.29
CA ALA A 4 -15.92 8.81 -11.39
C ALA A 4 -15.29 7.66 -10.61
N ARG A 5 -16.09 6.95 -9.82
CA ARG A 5 -15.63 5.78 -9.07
C ARG A 5 -14.96 4.78 -10.01
N SER A 6 -13.82 4.22 -9.59
CA SER A 6 -13.12 3.19 -10.37
C SER A 6 -14.07 2.04 -10.75
N PRO A 7 -14.05 1.58 -12.00
CA PRO A 7 -14.84 0.40 -12.41
C PRO A 7 -14.39 -0.91 -11.75
N LEU A 8 -13.20 -0.90 -11.13
CA LEU A 8 -12.62 -2.01 -10.38
C LEU A 8 -12.87 -1.90 -8.87
N ALA A 9 -13.61 -0.86 -8.43
CA ALA A 9 -13.91 -0.61 -7.04
C ALA A 9 -14.64 -1.79 -6.38
N GLN A 10 -14.21 -2.13 -5.18
CA GLN A 10 -14.86 -3.15 -4.36
C GLN A 10 -15.65 -2.50 -3.22
N PRO A 11 -16.69 -3.17 -2.68
CA PRO A 11 -17.36 -2.71 -1.48
C PRO A 11 -16.40 -2.73 -0.28
N PHE A 12 -16.55 -1.75 0.62
CA PHE A 12 -15.78 -1.73 1.86
C PHE A 12 -16.23 -2.93 2.73
N PRO A 13 -15.29 -3.74 3.25
CA PRO A 13 -15.64 -4.89 4.08
C PRO A 13 -16.08 -4.44 5.48
N ALA A 14 -16.89 -5.26 6.15
CA ALA A 14 -17.18 -5.05 7.56
C ALA A 14 -15.92 -5.32 8.40
N LEU A 15 -15.27 -4.27 8.87
CA LEU A 15 -14.08 -4.40 9.72
C LEU A 15 -14.48 -4.59 11.18
N PRO A 16 -13.81 -5.50 11.92
CA PRO A 16 -14.04 -5.68 13.33
C PRO A 16 -13.56 -4.47 14.14
N ALA A 17 -14.17 -4.23 15.30
CA ALA A 17 -13.57 -3.38 16.30
C ALA A 17 -12.30 -4.09 16.84
N ILE A 18 -11.20 -3.36 16.93
CA ILE A 18 -9.95 -3.89 17.49
C ILE A 18 -9.85 -3.40 18.94
N ALA A 19 -9.78 -4.34 19.89
CA ALA A 19 -9.61 -4.00 21.28
C ALA A 19 -8.31 -3.19 21.48
N GLY A 20 -8.42 -2.01 22.10
CA GLY A 20 -7.27 -1.11 22.28
C GLY A 20 -6.88 -0.23 21.11
N ALA A 21 -7.68 -0.17 20.03
CA ALA A 21 -7.50 0.76 18.92
C ALA A 21 -8.83 1.42 18.57
N THR A 22 -8.92 2.76 18.66
CA THR A 22 -10.17 3.50 18.46
C THR A 22 -9.94 4.67 17.51
N PRO A 23 -10.55 4.67 16.31
CA PRO A 23 -10.43 5.75 15.35
C PRO A 23 -11.39 6.91 15.65
N HIS A 24 -10.94 8.13 15.37
CA HIS A 24 -11.67 9.39 15.45
C HIS A 24 -11.35 10.23 14.23
N ILE A 25 -12.27 11.07 13.78
CA ILE A 25 -12.07 11.97 12.65
C ILE A 25 -12.45 13.40 13.01
N ALA A 26 -11.78 14.37 12.37
CA ALA A 26 -12.07 15.77 12.52
C ALA A 26 -11.86 16.53 11.22
N ARG A 27 -12.39 17.74 11.16
CA ARG A 27 -12.16 18.69 10.08
C ARG A 27 -11.14 19.74 10.54
N ALA A 28 -9.90 19.64 10.04
CA ALA A 28 -8.85 20.63 10.26
C ALA A 28 -8.89 21.75 9.21
N GLY A 29 -9.46 21.48 8.03
CA GLY A 29 -9.61 22.45 6.96
C GLY A 29 -8.31 22.72 6.20
N TYR A 30 -7.50 21.70 5.97
CA TYR A 30 -6.28 21.82 5.15
C TYR A 30 -6.61 22.20 3.72
N LYS A 31 -7.69 21.61 3.20
CA LYS A 31 -8.34 22.00 1.94
C LYS A 31 -9.83 22.24 2.14
N ASP A 32 -10.44 23.00 1.23
CA ASP A 32 -11.89 23.29 1.27
C ASP A 32 -12.69 22.16 0.61
N TRP A 33 -12.57 20.94 1.16
CA TRP A 33 -13.30 19.78 0.66
C TRP A 33 -14.69 19.58 1.26
N GLY A 34 -15.04 20.34 2.29
CA GLY A 34 -16.31 20.18 3.00
C GLY A 34 -16.44 18.89 3.82
N ARG A 35 -15.38 18.05 3.92
CA ARG A 35 -15.32 16.77 4.65
C ARG A 35 -14.25 16.79 5.73
N CYS A 36 -14.22 15.74 6.58
CA CYS A 36 -13.09 15.49 7.49
C CYS A 36 -11.82 15.23 6.69
N ASP A 37 -10.70 15.73 7.22
CA ASP A 37 -9.36 15.65 6.61
C ASP A 37 -8.26 15.35 7.64
N LEU A 38 -8.65 14.97 8.88
CA LEU A 38 -7.75 14.52 9.91
C LEU A 38 -8.34 13.29 10.62
N THR A 39 -7.55 12.21 10.69
CA THR A 39 -7.84 10.99 11.43
C THR A 39 -6.90 10.89 12.62
N TYR A 40 -7.44 10.56 13.78
CA TYR A 40 -6.70 10.21 14.98
C TYR A 40 -7.09 8.80 15.43
N VAL A 41 -6.11 7.95 15.72
CA VAL A 41 -6.36 6.63 16.30
C VAL A 41 -5.70 6.56 17.67
N ALA A 42 -6.53 6.42 18.72
CA ALA A 42 -6.05 6.17 20.08
C ALA A 42 -5.64 4.70 20.21
N LEU A 43 -4.48 4.44 20.81
CA LEU A 43 -3.94 3.10 21.02
C LEU A 43 -3.74 2.82 22.52
N ALA A 44 -4.00 1.58 22.92
CA ALA A 44 -3.76 1.13 24.27
C ALA A 44 -2.28 1.25 24.67
N GLU A 45 -2.02 1.43 25.95
CA GLU A 45 -0.66 1.41 26.48
C GLU A 45 0.00 0.04 26.20
N GLY A 46 1.29 0.06 25.84
CA GLY A 46 2.04 -1.14 25.47
C GLY A 46 1.81 -1.65 24.05
N THR A 47 1.02 -0.94 23.23
CA THR A 47 0.84 -1.31 21.81
C THR A 47 2.19 -1.40 21.12
N ALA A 48 2.51 -2.57 20.55
CA ALA A 48 3.68 -2.76 19.70
C ALA A 48 3.46 -2.12 18.32
N VAL A 49 4.53 -1.56 17.75
CA VAL A 49 4.49 -0.96 16.42
C VAL A 49 5.62 -1.48 15.53
N ALA A 50 5.31 -1.70 14.25
CA ALA A 50 6.25 -1.94 13.18
C ALA A 50 5.95 -1.00 12.02
N GLY A 51 6.97 -0.69 11.20
CA GLY A 51 6.79 0.23 10.08
C GLY A 51 7.72 -0.04 8.91
N VAL A 52 7.19 0.21 7.71
CA VAL A 52 7.97 0.33 6.48
C VAL A 52 7.68 1.68 5.83
N PHE A 53 8.70 2.30 5.26
CA PHE A 53 8.66 3.69 4.81
C PHE A 53 9.31 3.83 3.44
N THR A 54 8.90 4.84 2.67
CA THR A 54 9.48 5.17 1.37
C THR A 54 11.01 5.26 1.40
N ARG A 55 11.68 4.88 0.32
CA ARG A 55 13.13 5.09 0.13
C ARG A 55 13.44 6.38 -0.61
N ASN A 56 12.42 7.17 -0.95
CA ASN A 56 12.64 8.47 -1.58
C ASN A 56 13.56 9.33 -0.70
N VAL A 57 14.65 9.82 -1.28
CA VAL A 57 15.63 10.65 -0.56
C VAL A 57 15.10 12.04 -0.20
N CYS A 58 14.01 12.47 -0.85
CA CYS A 58 13.29 13.71 -0.57
C CYS A 58 12.05 13.45 0.31
N CYS A 59 12.11 12.49 1.22
CA CYS A 59 10.97 12.13 2.06
C CYS A 59 10.54 13.27 3.01
N SER A 60 9.29 13.20 3.46
CA SER A 60 8.72 14.16 4.41
C SER A 60 9.31 14.02 5.82
N SER A 61 9.15 15.06 6.65
CA SER A 61 9.60 15.05 8.04
C SER A 61 8.92 13.95 8.86
N GLU A 62 7.66 13.63 8.57
CA GLU A 62 6.91 12.54 9.21
C GLU A 62 7.57 11.18 8.98
N VAL A 63 8.06 10.94 7.76
CA VAL A 63 8.78 9.71 7.41
C VAL A 63 10.09 9.60 8.17
N GLU A 64 10.88 10.70 8.27
CA GLU A 64 12.13 10.71 9.03
C GLU A 64 11.89 10.42 10.53
N LEU A 65 10.92 11.11 11.12
CA LEU A 65 10.54 10.91 12.53
C LEU A 65 9.96 9.51 12.74
N GLY A 66 9.08 9.05 11.84
CA GLY A 66 8.49 7.71 11.91
C GLY A 66 9.53 6.60 11.90
N ARG A 67 10.57 6.69 11.03
CA ARG A 67 11.69 5.74 11.00
C ARG A 67 12.47 5.70 12.32
N THR A 68 12.66 6.86 12.94
CA THR A 68 13.34 6.95 14.24
C THR A 68 12.47 6.37 15.36
N ASN A 69 11.18 6.71 15.36
CA ASN A 69 10.25 6.36 16.43
C ASN A 69 9.90 4.87 16.41
N VAL A 70 9.75 4.25 15.24
CA VAL A 70 9.43 2.83 15.13
C VAL A 70 10.50 1.93 15.77
N ALA A 71 11.75 2.40 15.85
CA ALA A 71 12.82 1.69 16.53
C ALA A 71 12.61 1.56 18.05
N GLN A 72 11.74 2.38 18.66
CA GLN A 72 11.34 2.28 20.06
C GLN A 72 10.34 1.13 20.30
N GLY A 73 9.71 0.61 19.24
CA GLY A 73 8.83 -0.57 19.29
C GLY A 73 7.43 -0.33 19.85
N HIS A 74 7.09 0.86 20.33
CA HIS A 74 5.80 1.14 20.98
C HIS A 74 5.12 2.38 20.45
N ALA A 75 3.77 2.35 20.44
CA ALA A 75 2.92 3.44 19.99
C ALA A 75 1.75 3.69 20.97
N ARG A 76 1.30 4.95 21.05
CA ARG A 76 0.12 5.38 21.80
C ARG A 76 -0.90 6.09 20.91
N ALA A 77 -0.47 6.58 19.75
CA ALA A 77 -1.37 7.23 18.81
C ALA A 77 -0.85 7.22 17.38
N LEU A 78 -1.79 7.31 16.46
CA LEU A 78 -1.58 7.65 15.05
C LEU A 78 -2.39 8.89 14.71
N VAL A 79 -1.78 9.86 14.02
CA VAL A 79 -2.45 11.04 13.45
C VAL A 79 -2.17 11.08 11.95
N VAL A 80 -3.21 11.19 11.14
CA VAL A 80 -3.09 11.24 9.68
C VAL A 80 -3.84 12.46 9.16
N ASN A 81 -3.19 13.32 8.40
CA ASN A 81 -3.85 14.40 7.70
C ASN A 81 -3.86 14.20 6.18
N ALA A 82 -4.96 14.59 5.55
CA ALA A 82 -5.15 14.58 4.10
C ALA A 82 -5.25 16.02 3.56
N GLY A 83 -4.72 16.23 2.34
CA GLY A 83 -4.75 17.53 1.65
C GLY A 83 -3.45 18.32 1.68
N ASN A 84 -2.50 17.95 2.54
CA ASN A 84 -1.17 18.53 2.62
C ASN A 84 -0.18 17.41 2.96
N SER A 85 0.83 17.17 2.10
CA SER A 85 1.82 16.10 2.31
C SER A 85 2.95 16.51 3.23
N ASN A 86 3.09 17.81 3.51
CA ASN A 86 4.18 18.37 4.31
C ASN A 86 5.59 17.95 3.85
N ALA A 87 5.73 17.49 2.60
CA ALA A 87 7.00 17.14 1.99
C ALA A 87 7.65 18.36 1.33
N PHE A 88 8.98 18.41 1.31
CA PHE A 88 9.76 19.53 0.78
C PHE A 88 9.41 20.87 1.45
N THR A 89 9.24 20.87 2.77
CA THR A 89 8.81 22.01 3.57
C THR A 89 9.86 22.50 4.56
N GLY A 90 11.02 21.83 4.58
CA GLY A 90 12.16 22.16 5.42
C GLY A 90 11.80 22.19 6.92
N TYR A 91 12.45 23.06 7.65
CA TYR A 91 12.28 23.21 9.10
C TYR A 91 10.85 23.49 9.54
N ARG A 92 10.07 24.27 8.77
CA ARG A 92 8.69 24.62 9.13
C ARG A 92 7.76 23.42 9.17
N GLY A 93 7.92 22.49 8.22
CA GLY A 93 7.15 21.27 8.20
C GLY A 93 7.45 20.37 9.40
N ARG A 94 8.72 20.21 9.73
CA ARG A 94 9.17 19.44 10.89
C ARG A 94 8.61 20.00 12.20
N GLU A 95 8.67 21.32 12.39
CA GLU A 95 8.15 22.00 13.59
C GLU A 95 6.64 21.76 13.78
N ALA A 96 5.86 21.70 12.68
CA ALA A 96 4.44 21.41 12.74
C ALA A 96 4.18 19.97 13.21
N VAL A 97 4.94 18.99 12.71
CA VAL A 97 4.82 17.58 13.11
C VAL A 97 5.19 17.40 14.57
N GLU A 98 6.31 17.97 15.02
CA GLU A 98 6.75 17.91 16.42
C GLU A 98 5.71 18.55 17.36
N ALA A 99 5.04 19.63 16.93
CA ALA A 99 3.95 20.25 17.70
C ALA A 99 2.71 19.33 17.82
N ILE A 100 2.33 18.61 16.74
CA ILE A 100 1.28 17.58 16.78
C ILE A 100 1.64 16.47 17.76
N MET A 101 2.86 15.92 17.64
CA MET A 101 3.36 14.85 18.51
C MET A 101 3.31 15.28 19.99
N ALA A 102 3.83 16.46 20.30
CA ALA A 102 3.84 17.00 21.67
C ALA A 102 2.42 17.21 22.23
N GLN A 103 1.48 17.70 21.41
CA GLN A 103 0.10 17.93 21.84
C GLN A 103 -0.62 16.63 22.18
N VAL A 104 -0.52 15.62 21.31
CA VAL A 104 -1.16 14.31 21.52
C VAL A 104 -0.49 13.59 22.71
N ALA A 105 0.85 13.63 22.80
CA ALA A 105 1.61 13.04 23.87
C ALA A 105 1.22 13.62 25.25
N ALA A 106 1.04 14.95 25.32
CA ALA A 106 0.58 15.61 26.54
C ALA A 106 -0.84 15.17 26.94
N HIS A 107 -1.74 14.97 25.96
CA HIS A 107 -3.11 14.48 26.22
C HIS A 107 -3.11 13.04 26.73
N LEU A 108 -2.25 12.18 26.18
CA LEU A 108 -2.17 10.75 26.54
C LEU A 108 -1.20 10.45 27.68
N ALA A 109 -0.50 11.46 28.22
CA ALA A 109 0.56 11.33 29.19
C ALA A 109 1.62 10.28 28.77
N CYS A 110 2.10 10.37 27.53
CA CYS A 110 3.09 9.46 26.97
C CYS A 110 4.28 10.23 26.34
N PRO A 111 5.41 9.56 26.05
CA PRO A 111 6.49 10.16 25.27
C PRO A 111 6.04 10.56 23.86
N PRO A 112 6.49 11.72 23.31
CA PRO A 112 6.15 12.16 21.95
C PRO A 112 6.54 11.14 20.87
N GLU A 113 7.59 10.36 21.07
CA GLU A 113 8.10 9.32 20.17
C GLU A 113 7.11 8.16 20.00
N GLN A 114 6.11 8.03 20.86
CA GLN A 114 5.02 7.06 20.74
C GLN A 114 3.82 7.58 19.94
N VAL A 115 3.89 8.81 19.42
CA VAL A 115 2.89 9.40 18.56
C VAL A 115 3.41 9.39 17.12
N PHE A 116 2.74 8.64 16.24
CA PHE A 116 3.06 8.55 14.83
C PHE A 116 2.20 9.54 14.04
N VAL A 117 2.84 10.26 13.11
CA VAL A 117 2.16 11.24 12.25
C VAL A 117 2.41 10.86 10.80
N SER A 118 1.40 10.98 9.95
CA SER A 118 1.52 10.83 8.51
C SER A 118 0.72 11.94 7.81
N SER A 119 1.23 12.40 6.68
CA SER A 119 0.64 13.47 5.89
C SER A 119 0.55 13.08 4.42
N THR A 120 -0.51 13.48 3.73
CA THR A 120 -0.70 13.21 2.31
C THR A 120 -1.40 14.38 1.61
N GLY A 121 -1.05 14.64 0.34
CA GLY A 121 -1.61 15.70 -0.49
C GLY A 121 -0.53 16.54 -1.18
N VAL A 122 -0.69 17.86 -1.19
CA VAL A 122 0.20 18.79 -1.90
C VAL A 122 1.62 18.77 -1.33
N ILE A 123 2.61 18.69 -2.22
CA ILE A 123 4.05 18.83 -1.92
C ILE A 123 4.45 20.31 -1.96
N GLY A 124 5.40 20.72 -1.12
CA GLY A 124 6.00 22.07 -1.13
C GLY A 124 5.26 23.13 -0.29
N VAL A 125 4.17 22.75 0.36
CA VAL A 125 3.41 23.66 1.25
C VAL A 125 3.60 23.19 2.70
N PRO A 126 4.22 24.02 3.59
CA PRO A 126 4.36 23.66 4.99
C PRO A 126 3.00 23.45 5.65
N LEU A 127 2.88 22.44 6.48
CA LEU A 127 1.67 22.19 7.25
C LEU A 127 1.40 23.38 8.17
N PRO A 128 0.22 24.04 8.07
CA PRO A 128 -0.07 25.21 8.90
C PRO A 128 -0.21 24.81 10.38
N LYS A 129 0.77 25.18 11.20
CA LYS A 129 0.91 24.73 12.60
C LYS A 129 -0.36 24.98 13.44
N ASP A 130 -0.97 26.16 13.30
CA ASP A 130 -2.17 26.50 14.07
C ASP A 130 -3.40 25.69 13.64
N LYS A 131 -3.56 25.46 12.33
CA LYS A 131 -4.60 24.56 11.81
C LYS A 131 -4.36 23.11 12.26
N ALA A 132 -3.11 22.65 12.23
CA ALA A 132 -2.74 21.32 12.68
C ALA A 132 -3.12 21.12 14.16
N ARG A 133 -2.76 22.07 15.01
CA ARG A 133 -3.09 22.03 16.45
C ARG A 133 -4.59 22.06 16.70
N ALA A 134 -5.32 22.96 16.05
CA ALA A 134 -6.78 23.05 16.19
C ALA A 134 -7.48 21.77 15.68
N GLY A 135 -7.00 21.20 14.56
CA GLY A 135 -7.51 19.94 14.02
C GLY A 135 -7.28 18.77 14.97
N VAL A 136 -6.08 18.67 15.57
CA VAL A 136 -5.77 17.66 16.59
C VAL A 136 -6.66 17.82 17.83
N GLU A 137 -6.84 19.05 18.31
CA GLU A 137 -7.74 19.32 19.46
C GLU A 137 -9.17 18.87 19.17
N ALA A 138 -9.68 19.16 17.97
CA ALA A 138 -11.00 18.71 17.53
C ALA A 138 -11.08 17.18 17.43
N ALA A 139 -10.03 16.50 16.95
CA ALA A 139 -10.00 15.05 16.84
C ALA A 139 -9.93 14.34 18.20
N LEU A 140 -9.18 14.90 19.16
CA LEU A 140 -9.10 14.41 20.54
C LEU A 140 -10.43 14.53 21.29
N ALA A 141 -11.26 15.52 20.93
CA ALA A 141 -12.60 15.75 21.50
C ALA A 141 -13.72 15.01 20.74
N ALA A 142 -13.43 14.46 19.55
CA ALA A 142 -14.42 13.82 18.70
C ALA A 142 -14.88 12.47 19.26
N ALA A 143 -16.12 12.07 18.96
CA ALA A 143 -16.59 10.72 19.24
C ALA A 143 -15.85 9.70 18.35
N PRO A 144 -15.76 8.42 18.78
CA PRO A 144 -15.27 7.34 17.91
C PRO A 144 -16.05 7.26 16.60
N CYS A 145 -15.35 6.90 15.52
CA CYS A 145 -15.93 6.67 14.21
C CYS A 145 -15.70 5.22 13.73
N SER A 146 -16.30 4.85 12.60
CA SER A 146 -16.04 3.57 11.94
C SER A 146 -14.70 3.59 11.19
N TRP A 147 -14.14 2.40 10.92
CA TRP A 147 -12.95 2.26 10.08
C TRP A 147 -13.20 2.76 8.64
N GLU A 148 -14.44 2.66 8.12
CA GLU A 148 -14.80 3.18 6.81
C GLU A 148 -14.74 4.71 6.76
N GLU A 149 -15.24 5.40 7.79
CA GLU A 149 -15.13 6.85 7.91
C GLU A 149 -13.67 7.29 8.03
N ALA A 150 -12.85 6.56 8.80
CA ALA A 150 -11.41 6.80 8.89
C ALA A 150 -10.71 6.60 7.52
N ALA A 151 -11.02 5.52 6.79
CA ALA A 151 -10.47 5.24 5.47
C ALA A 151 -10.85 6.33 4.45
N ASN A 152 -12.09 6.82 4.47
CA ASN A 152 -12.52 7.94 3.63
C ASN A 152 -11.78 9.24 3.99
N THR A 153 -11.49 9.46 5.26
CA THR A 153 -10.85 10.68 5.74
C THR A 153 -9.39 10.81 5.31
N ILE A 154 -8.65 9.69 5.26
CA ILE A 154 -7.24 9.69 4.83
C ILE A 154 -7.05 9.74 3.30
N GLY A 155 -8.10 9.50 2.51
CA GLY A 155 -8.06 9.52 1.04
C GLY A 155 -7.83 10.93 0.46
N THR A 156 -7.24 11.00 -0.73
CA THR A 156 -7.02 12.25 -1.49
C THR A 156 -7.68 12.18 -2.86
N THR A 157 -7.07 11.51 -3.84
CA THR A 157 -7.60 11.20 -5.18
C THR A 157 -8.28 9.83 -5.23
N ASP A 158 -8.38 9.16 -4.08
CA ASP A 158 -9.02 7.87 -3.94
C ASP A 158 -10.51 7.94 -4.33
N THR A 159 -10.97 7.05 -5.20
CA THR A 159 -12.36 7.03 -5.67
C THR A 159 -13.28 6.19 -4.78
N PHE A 160 -12.72 5.39 -3.87
CA PHE A 160 -13.45 4.61 -2.86
C PHE A 160 -12.59 4.34 -1.62
N ALA A 161 -13.24 4.14 -0.48
CA ALA A 161 -12.58 3.73 0.75
C ALA A 161 -12.02 2.32 0.63
N LYS A 162 -10.80 2.10 1.14
CA LYS A 162 -10.08 0.82 1.05
C LYS A 162 -9.83 0.25 2.42
N GLY A 163 -10.29 -0.97 2.64
CA GLY A 163 -10.09 -1.70 3.89
C GLY A 163 -9.94 -3.19 3.69
N ALA A 164 -9.28 -3.85 4.63
CA ALA A 164 -9.11 -5.30 4.66
C ALA A 164 -9.20 -5.84 6.08
N THR A 165 -9.60 -7.09 6.22
CA THR A 165 -9.69 -7.79 7.49
C THR A 165 -9.22 -9.24 7.35
N ALA A 166 -8.68 -9.78 8.43
CA ALA A 166 -8.38 -11.19 8.60
C ALA A 166 -8.52 -11.57 10.07
N SER A 167 -8.41 -12.85 10.36
CA SER A 167 -8.27 -13.36 11.72
C SER A 167 -7.37 -14.58 11.75
N ALA A 168 -6.70 -14.80 12.88
CA ALA A 168 -5.88 -15.98 13.12
C ALA A 168 -6.24 -16.61 14.46
N MET A 169 -5.96 -17.91 14.60
CA MET A 169 -6.05 -18.62 15.88
C MET A 169 -4.64 -18.81 16.45
N ILE A 170 -4.36 -18.21 17.61
CA ILE A 170 -3.08 -18.31 18.31
C ILE A 170 -3.31 -19.08 19.60
N SER A 171 -2.88 -20.34 19.65
CA SER A 171 -3.04 -21.19 20.83
C SER A 171 -4.47 -21.20 21.43
N GLY A 172 -5.48 -21.25 20.56
CA GLY A 172 -6.90 -21.27 20.97
C GLY A 172 -7.53 -19.89 21.17
N VAL A 173 -6.76 -18.80 21.05
CA VAL A 173 -7.26 -17.42 21.11
C VAL A 173 -7.44 -16.88 19.68
N LYS A 174 -8.62 -16.37 19.36
CA LYS A 174 -8.86 -15.69 18.08
C LYS A 174 -8.35 -14.26 18.16
N VAL A 175 -7.42 -13.91 17.27
CA VAL A 175 -6.96 -12.53 17.05
C VAL A 175 -7.56 -11.98 15.77
N GLN A 176 -7.77 -10.67 15.71
CA GLN A 176 -8.42 -9.99 14.60
C GLN A 176 -7.53 -8.92 14.01
N PHE A 177 -7.74 -8.65 12.72
CA PHE A 177 -7.09 -7.57 11.98
C PHE A 177 -8.14 -6.66 11.37
N ALA A 178 -7.95 -5.36 11.51
CA ALA A 178 -8.64 -4.32 10.76
C ALA A 178 -7.56 -3.43 10.11
N ALA A 179 -7.68 -3.17 8.83
CA ALA A 179 -6.69 -2.38 8.12
C ALA A 179 -7.35 -1.44 7.11
N ILE A 180 -6.78 -0.26 6.98
CA ILE A 180 -7.20 0.77 6.03
C ILE A 180 -6.00 1.28 5.25
N ILE A 181 -6.22 1.72 4.01
CA ILE A 181 -5.17 2.26 3.14
C ILE A 181 -5.73 3.34 2.23
N LYS A 182 -4.89 4.29 1.85
CA LYS A 182 -5.13 5.22 0.75
C LYS A 182 -4.03 5.13 -0.29
N GLY A 183 -4.37 5.37 -1.53
CA GLY A 183 -3.47 5.45 -2.67
C GLY A 183 -4.20 5.20 -3.98
N SER A 184 -3.91 6.01 -5.00
CA SER A 184 -4.48 5.96 -6.34
C SER A 184 -3.46 6.35 -7.40
N GLY A 185 -2.73 7.46 -7.24
CA GLY A 185 -1.59 7.89 -8.07
C GLY A 185 -0.30 8.01 -7.30
N MET A 186 0.84 8.17 -8.01
CA MET A 186 2.20 8.17 -7.49
C MET A 186 2.48 6.84 -6.76
N ILE A 187 2.25 5.69 -7.45
CA ILE A 187 2.35 4.34 -6.90
C ILE A 187 3.43 3.54 -7.62
N ALA A 188 4.64 3.50 -7.06
CA ALA A 188 5.70 2.56 -7.42
C ALA A 188 6.57 2.28 -6.20
N PRO A 189 6.19 1.35 -5.37
CA PRO A 189 6.87 1.13 -4.12
C PRO A 189 8.20 0.39 -4.31
N ASP A 190 9.29 1.12 -4.34
CA ASP A 190 10.53 0.57 -3.83
C ASP A 190 10.53 0.78 -2.29
N MET A 191 9.58 0.09 -1.61
CA MET A 191 9.15 0.23 -0.21
C MET A 191 8.05 1.29 0.03
N ALA A 192 6.88 1.14 -0.61
CA ALA A 192 5.57 1.75 -0.36
C ALA A 192 5.30 3.16 -0.95
N THR A 193 4.22 3.28 -1.77
CA THR A 193 3.68 4.58 -2.24
C THR A 193 2.22 4.72 -1.79
N MET A 194 1.99 4.66 -0.48
CA MET A 194 0.65 4.68 0.10
C MET A 194 0.72 5.01 1.59
N LEU A 195 -0.39 5.38 2.18
CA LEU A 195 -0.54 5.38 3.62
C LEU A 195 -1.41 4.21 4.02
N GLY A 196 -0.80 3.19 4.63
CA GLY A 196 -1.46 1.96 5.07
C GLY A 196 -1.33 1.77 6.58
N TYR A 197 -2.43 1.41 7.24
CA TYR A 197 -2.47 1.21 8.68
C TYR A 197 -3.18 -0.09 9.01
N ILE A 198 -2.48 -0.96 9.72
CA ILE A 198 -2.93 -2.29 10.10
C ILE A 198 -3.02 -2.34 11.62
N PHE A 199 -4.16 -2.73 12.15
CA PHE A 199 -4.41 -2.84 13.57
C PHE A 199 -4.79 -4.28 13.91
N THR A 200 -4.23 -4.82 14.99
CA THR A 200 -4.58 -6.13 15.53
C THR A 200 -4.62 -6.08 17.05
N ASP A 201 -5.49 -6.90 17.65
CA ASP A 201 -5.56 -7.08 19.09
C ASP A 201 -4.54 -8.12 19.63
N ALA A 202 -3.77 -8.77 18.75
CA ALA A 202 -2.77 -9.76 19.11
C ALA A 202 -1.67 -9.19 20.02
N ALA A 203 -1.19 -9.99 20.95
CA ALA A 203 0.03 -9.73 21.70
C ALA A 203 1.24 -10.22 20.87
N VAL A 204 2.08 -9.29 20.43
CA VAL A 204 3.22 -9.55 19.53
C VAL A 204 4.41 -8.71 19.98
N ASP A 205 5.59 -9.31 20.03
CA ASP A 205 6.84 -8.59 20.25
C ASP A 205 7.11 -7.62 19.08
N PRO A 206 7.59 -6.38 19.35
CA PRO A 206 7.84 -5.40 18.29
C PRO A 206 8.81 -5.87 17.20
N ALA A 207 9.88 -6.59 17.56
CA ALA A 207 10.86 -7.08 16.60
C ALA A 207 10.28 -8.19 15.70
N PHE A 208 9.46 -9.07 16.28
CA PHE A 208 8.75 -10.10 15.52
C PHE A 208 7.67 -9.48 14.61
N LEU A 209 6.90 -8.49 15.11
CA LEU A 209 5.95 -7.75 14.28
C LEU A 209 6.64 -7.07 13.08
N GLN A 210 7.82 -6.46 13.32
CA GLN A 210 8.62 -5.84 12.25
C GLN A 210 9.10 -6.88 11.23
N ALA A 211 9.55 -8.06 11.68
CA ALA A 211 9.96 -9.14 10.78
C ALA A 211 8.79 -9.62 9.89
N CYS A 212 7.62 -9.84 10.48
CA CYS A 212 6.41 -10.24 9.75
C CYS A 212 5.95 -9.16 8.75
N LEU A 213 5.94 -7.88 9.15
CA LEU A 213 5.55 -6.78 8.27
C LEU A 213 6.54 -6.62 7.12
N SER A 214 7.83 -6.74 7.38
CA SER A 214 8.88 -6.63 6.35
C SER A 214 8.76 -7.75 5.30
N ASP A 215 8.53 -8.98 5.73
CA ASP A 215 8.31 -10.11 4.82
C ASP A 215 7.01 -9.93 4.00
N ALA A 216 5.90 -9.59 4.65
CA ALA A 216 4.64 -9.32 3.97
C ALA A 216 4.77 -8.19 2.93
N ASN A 217 5.44 -7.08 3.28
CA ASN A 217 5.68 -5.95 2.39
C ASN A 217 6.46 -6.36 1.13
N GLN A 218 7.49 -7.19 1.24
CA GLN A 218 8.29 -7.62 0.09
C GLN A 218 7.48 -8.39 -0.95
N ARG A 219 6.45 -9.11 -0.50
CA ARG A 219 5.59 -9.97 -1.35
C ARG A 219 4.26 -9.34 -1.72
N THR A 220 3.97 -8.12 -1.22
CA THR A 220 2.70 -7.44 -1.47
C THR A 220 2.91 -6.00 -1.93
N PHE A 221 3.07 -5.05 -1.03
CA PHE A 221 3.21 -3.63 -1.37
C PHE A 221 4.42 -3.33 -2.26
N SER A 222 5.55 -4.03 -2.09
CA SER A 222 6.71 -3.91 -2.99
C SER A 222 6.53 -4.63 -4.33
N CYS A 223 5.37 -5.22 -4.57
CA CYS A 223 5.01 -5.92 -5.81
C CYS A 223 3.88 -5.24 -6.58
N ILE A 224 3.53 -3.98 -6.25
CA ILE A 224 2.52 -3.23 -7.00
C ILE A 224 3.13 -2.00 -7.67
N THR A 225 2.50 -1.50 -8.73
CA THR A 225 2.79 -0.19 -9.34
C THR A 225 1.57 0.33 -10.09
N VAL A 226 1.41 1.65 -10.16
CA VAL A 226 0.43 2.32 -11.04
C VAL A 226 1.15 3.10 -12.12
N ASP A 227 2.10 3.95 -11.78
CA ASP A 227 2.71 4.95 -12.67
C ASP A 227 4.24 5.03 -12.60
N SER A 228 4.88 4.10 -11.88
CA SER A 228 6.33 4.05 -11.65
C SER A 228 6.94 5.21 -10.83
N ASP A 229 6.13 6.05 -10.19
CA ASP A 229 6.58 7.17 -9.39
C ASP A 229 6.55 6.86 -7.89
N THR A 230 7.71 6.99 -7.22
CA THR A 230 7.84 6.76 -5.77
C THR A 230 7.57 8.03 -4.98
N SER A 231 6.58 8.00 -4.10
CA SER A 231 6.16 9.14 -3.28
C SER A 231 7.17 9.52 -2.19
N THR A 232 7.02 10.74 -1.69
CA THR A 232 7.81 11.32 -0.59
C THR A 232 7.29 10.96 0.80
N SER A 233 6.07 10.38 0.90
CA SER A 233 5.36 10.26 2.19
C SER A 233 4.95 8.85 2.56
N ASP A 234 5.32 7.84 1.75
CA ASP A 234 4.84 6.48 1.91
C ASP A 234 5.16 5.86 3.25
N THR A 235 4.13 5.31 3.86
CA THR A 235 4.20 4.74 5.20
C THR A 235 3.21 3.59 5.32
N VAL A 236 3.67 2.42 5.74
CA VAL A 236 2.81 1.34 6.24
C VAL A 236 3.19 1.07 7.68
N LEU A 237 2.23 1.20 8.59
CA LEU A 237 2.40 0.92 10.01
C LEU A 237 1.47 -0.23 10.45
N ALA A 238 2.01 -1.14 11.24
CA ALA A 238 1.24 -2.19 11.91
C ALA A 238 1.29 -1.96 13.43
N PHE A 239 0.13 -2.01 14.06
CA PHE A 239 -0.07 -1.81 15.49
C PHE A 239 -0.70 -3.06 16.11
N ALA A 240 -0.04 -3.65 17.11
CA ALA A 240 -0.52 -4.81 17.85
C ALA A 240 -0.76 -4.42 19.31
N THR A 241 -2.04 -4.35 19.71
CA THR A 241 -2.44 -3.78 21.00
C THR A 241 -2.28 -4.72 22.17
N GLY A 242 -2.14 -6.03 21.93
CA GLY A 242 -1.99 -7.04 22.97
C GLY A 242 -3.26 -7.35 23.76
N GLN A 243 -4.43 -6.90 23.32
CA GLN A 243 -5.68 -6.98 24.07
C GLN A 243 -6.48 -8.27 23.84
N ALA A 244 -6.05 -9.13 22.90
CA ALA A 244 -6.75 -10.40 22.64
C ALA A 244 -6.55 -11.47 23.73
N GLY A 245 -5.47 -11.34 24.54
CA GLY A 245 -5.16 -12.28 25.61
C GLY A 245 -4.42 -13.55 25.15
N ASN A 246 -3.89 -13.58 23.94
CA ASN A 246 -2.99 -14.65 23.48
C ASN A 246 -1.61 -14.55 24.18
N ALA A 247 -0.89 -15.67 24.24
CA ALA A 247 0.52 -15.65 24.60
C ALA A 247 1.31 -14.80 23.59
N PRO A 248 2.26 -13.95 24.04
CA PRO A 248 3.01 -13.09 23.14
C PRO A 248 3.76 -13.89 22.06
N LEU A 249 3.63 -13.48 20.80
CA LEU A 249 4.43 -14.01 19.69
C LEU A 249 5.77 -13.29 19.66
N VAL A 250 6.87 -14.00 19.84
CA VAL A 250 8.23 -13.44 19.92
C VAL A 250 9.16 -13.87 18.79
N SER A 251 8.81 -14.94 18.07
CA SER A 251 9.57 -15.47 16.93
C SER A 251 8.68 -16.34 16.06
N PHE A 252 9.19 -16.78 14.90
CA PHE A 252 8.52 -17.75 14.04
C PHE A 252 8.33 -19.14 14.68
N ASP A 253 9.08 -19.46 15.73
CA ASP A 253 8.91 -20.71 16.51
C ASP A 253 7.77 -20.61 17.54
N SER A 254 7.19 -19.42 17.78
CA SER A 254 6.08 -19.26 18.70
C SER A 254 4.82 -19.98 18.19
N PRO A 255 4.09 -20.73 19.03
CA PRO A 255 2.87 -21.42 18.61
C PRO A 255 1.83 -20.44 18.02
N GLY A 256 1.46 -20.63 16.76
CA GLY A 256 0.52 -19.78 16.03
C GLY A 256 1.16 -18.61 15.27
N ALA A 257 2.49 -18.48 15.29
CA ALA A 257 3.22 -17.44 14.55
C ALA A 257 2.98 -17.51 13.04
N ASP A 258 2.95 -18.72 12.47
CA ASP A 258 2.66 -18.91 11.03
C ASP A 258 1.24 -18.43 10.66
N ALA A 259 0.25 -18.72 11.51
CA ALA A 259 -1.13 -18.28 11.29
C ALA A 259 -1.24 -16.75 11.38
N PHE A 260 -0.52 -16.12 12.32
CA PHE A 260 -0.43 -14.66 12.43
C PHE A 260 0.23 -14.04 11.19
N ALA A 261 1.39 -14.55 10.79
CA ALA A 261 2.13 -14.05 9.63
C ALA A 261 1.32 -14.20 8.34
N ALA A 262 0.63 -15.34 8.15
CA ALA A 262 -0.25 -15.56 7.01
C ALA A 262 -1.43 -14.56 6.98
N ALA A 263 -2.09 -14.33 8.11
CA ALA A 263 -3.19 -13.37 8.21
C ALA A 263 -2.72 -11.93 7.92
N LEU A 264 -1.56 -11.53 8.46
CA LEU A 264 -0.95 -10.23 8.16
C LEU A 264 -0.62 -10.09 6.67
N HIS A 265 -0.03 -11.12 6.06
CA HIS A 265 0.26 -11.15 4.63
C HIS A 265 -1.02 -11.01 3.78
N ASP A 266 -2.11 -11.72 4.12
CA ASP A 266 -3.37 -11.67 3.39
C ASP A 266 -4.01 -10.28 3.46
N VAL A 267 -3.95 -9.62 4.63
CA VAL A 267 -4.38 -8.22 4.79
C VAL A 267 -3.55 -7.30 3.91
N CYS A 268 -2.21 -7.41 3.96
CA CYS A 268 -1.31 -6.60 3.14
C CYS A 268 -1.57 -6.79 1.64
N ARG A 269 -1.76 -8.03 1.18
CA ARG A 269 -2.07 -8.35 -0.21
C ARG A 269 -3.41 -7.76 -0.65
N SER A 270 -4.43 -7.88 0.17
CA SER A 270 -5.76 -7.32 -0.11
C SER A 270 -5.70 -5.80 -0.25
N LEU A 271 -5.01 -5.10 0.66
CA LEU A 271 -4.81 -3.67 0.59
C LEU A 271 -4.01 -3.24 -0.65
N ALA A 272 -2.93 -3.97 -0.98
CA ALA A 272 -2.11 -3.71 -2.16
C ALA A 272 -2.94 -3.82 -3.47
N HIS A 273 -3.80 -4.83 -3.57
CA HIS A 273 -4.70 -4.99 -4.71
C HIS A 273 -5.73 -3.86 -4.81
N LEU A 274 -6.30 -3.39 -3.68
CA LEU A 274 -7.25 -2.28 -3.67
C LEU A 274 -6.61 -0.97 -4.14
N VAL A 275 -5.34 -0.73 -3.84
CA VAL A 275 -4.58 0.43 -4.35
C VAL A 275 -4.47 0.37 -5.88
N VAL A 276 -4.07 -0.78 -6.43
CA VAL A 276 -3.95 -0.98 -7.89
C VAL A 276 -5.31 -0.84 -8.58
N ARG A 277 -6.38 -1.37 -7.97
CA ARG A 277 -7.76 -1.27 -8.49
C ARG A 277 -8.29 0.16 -8.53
N ASP A 278 -7.74 1.04 -7.73
CA ASP A 278 -8.06 2.47 -7.71
C ASP A 278 -7.01 3.32 -8.44
N GLY A 279 -6.10 2.69 -9.19
CA GLY A 279 -5.11 3.40 -9.99
C GLY A 279 -5.77 4.47 -10.86
N GLU A 280 -5.20 5.67 -10.90
CA GLU A 280 -5.77 6.80 -11.63
C GLU A 280 -6.04 6.46 -13.10
N GLY A 281 -7.30 6.48 -13.51
CA GLY A 281 -7.74 6.13 -14.86
C GLY A 281 -7.79 4.63 -15.19
N ALA A 282 -7.54 3.74 -14.21
CA ALA A 282 -7.53 2.29 -14.39
C ALA A 282 -8.90 1.73 -14.84
N GLN A 283 -8.86 0.82 -15.81
CA GLN A 283 -10.00 0.05 -16.29
C GLN A 283 -9.79 -1.46 -16.11
N LYS A 284 -8.52 -1.90 -15.99
CA LYS A 284 -8.14 -3.31 -15.88
C LYS A 284 -7.09 -3.49 -14.79
N PHE A 285 -7.26 -4.55 -13.99
CA PHE A 285 -6.28 -5.03 -13.02
C PHE A 285 -5.39 -6.07 -13.69
N ILE A 286 -4.08 -5.94 -13.58
CA ILE A 286 -3.11 -6.77 -14.28
C ILE A 286 -2.23 -7.47 -13.24
N ALA A 287 -2.17 -8.79 -13.30
CA ALA A 287 -1.19 -9.61 -12.58
C ALA A 287 -0.13 -10.11 -13.57
N VAL A 288 1.14 -9.81 -13.30
CA VAL A 288 2.29 -10.29 -14.08
C VAL A 288 3.02 -11.32 -13.22
N THR A 289 2.97 -12.58 -13.62
CA THR A 289 3.70 -13.67 -12.97
C THR A 289 4.93 -14.02 -13.78
N VAL A 290 6.09 -13.89 -13.15
CA VAL A 290 7.38 -14.28 -13.72
C VAL A 290 7.87 -15.53 -13.00
N SER A 291 8.19 -16.57 -13.75
CA SER A 291 8.78 -17.81 -13.29
C SER A 291 10.11 -18.11 -13.99
N GLY A 292 10.82 -19.13 -13.56
CA GLY A 292 12.06 -19.55 -14.21
C GLY A 292 13.22 -18.55 -14.07
N ALA A 293 13.14 -17.58 -13.16
CA ALA A 293 14.22 -16.62 -12.91
C ALA A 293 15.34 -17.21 -12.06
N VAL A 294 16.52 -16.56 -12.04
CA VAL A 294 17.65 -16.99 -11.20
C VAL A 294 17.38 -16.82 -9.69
N SER A 295 16.39 -16.01 -9.30
CA SER A 295 15.91 -15.83 -7.93
C SER A 295 14.56 -15.12 -7.93
N ASP A 296 13.81 -15.19 -6.82
CA ASP A 296 12.55 -14.45 -6.62
C ASP A 296 12.74 -12.94 -6.75
N ALA A 297 13.86 -12.42 -6.25
CA ALA A 297 14.19 -11.00 -6.40
C ALA A 297 14.40 -10.59 -7.86
N SER A 298 15.04 -11.44 -8.67
CA SER A 298 15.18 -11.23 -10.11
C SER A 298 13.83 -11.31 -10.82
N ALA A 299 13.01 -12.33 -10.51
CA ALA A 299 11.64 -12.47 -11.04
C ALA A 299 10.81 -11.20 -10.77
N ARG A 300 10.86 -10.68 -9.54
CA ARG A 300 10.15 -9.45 -9.16
C ARG A 300 10.61 -8.24 -9.97
N ARG A 301 11.93 -8.05 -10.18
CA ARG A 301 12.44 -6.91 -10.97
C ARG A 301 12.03 -7.01 -12.42
N VAL A 302 12.05 -8.20 -13.03
CA VAL A 302 11.53 -8.42 -14.38
C VAL A 302 10.03 -8.12 -14.43
N GLY A 303 9.25 -8.64 -13.47
CA GLY A 303 7.81 -8.35 -13.37
C GLY A 303 7.50 -6.85 -13.27
N LEU A 304 8.23 -6.12 -12.42
CA LEU A 304 8.09 -4.66 -12.31
C LEU A 304 8.51 -3.93 -13.60
N ALA A 305 9.52 -4.40 -14.32
CA ALA A 305 9.91 -3.82 -15.62
C ALA A 305 8.80 -3.96 -16.67
N ILE A 306 8.05 -5.07 -16.63
CA ILE A 306 6.88 -5.31 -17.49
C ILE A 306 5.72 -4.41 -17.00
N ALA A 307 5.40 -4.44 -15.72
CA ALA A 307 4.30 -3.69 -15.10
C ALA A 307 4.45 -2.17 -15.24
N ASN A 308 5.68 -1.66 -15.26
CA ASN A 308 6.01 -0.24 -15.45
C ASN A 308 6.14 0.18 -16.92
N SER A 309 5.98 -0.74 -17.89
CA SER A 309 6.12 -0.41 -19.30
C SER A 309 4.86 0.30 -19.86
N PRO A 310 4.93 1.58 -20.24
CA PRO A 310 3.79 2.26 -20.85
C PRO A 310 3.28 1.53 -22.11
N LEU A 311 4.19 0.92 -22.88
CA LEU A 311 3.82 0.16 -24.07
C LEU A 311 3.04 -1.11 -23.75
N VAL A 312 3.39 -1.82 -22.67
CA VAL A 312 2.63 -2.99 -22.21
C VAL A 312 1.28 -2.54 -21.66
N LYS A 313 1.25 -1.55 -20.77
CA LYS A 313 0.02 -1.07 -20.13
C LYS A 313 -0.98 -0.52 -21.14
N THR A 314 -0.53 0.19 -22.17
CA THR A 314 -1.40 0.70 -23.25
C THR A 314 -1.87 -0.40 -24.20
N ALA A 315 -1.08 -1.47 -24.42
CA ALA A 315 -1.55 -2.64 -25.17
C ALA A 315 -2.72 -3.31 -24.46
N ILE A 316 -2.59 -3.53 -23.13
CA ILE A 316 -3.66 -4.11 -22.32
C ILE A 316 -4.91 -3.21 -22.32
N ALA A 317 -4.75 -1.88 -22.22
CA ALA A 317 -5.87 -0.93 -22.34
C ALA A 317 -6.58 -1.05 -23.70
N GLY A 318 -5.82 -1.27 -24.78
CA GLY A 318 -6.32 -1.47 -26.14
C GLY A 318 -6.73 -2.90 -26.47
N GLU A 319 -6.71 -3.83 -25.50
CA GLU A 319 -7.05 -5.24 -25.70
C GLU A 319 -6.17 -5.96 -26.74
N ASP A 320 -4.91 -5.47 -26.89
CA ASP A 320 -3.89 -5.98 -27.84
C ASP A 320 -2.96 -6.97 -27.14
N ALA A 321 -2.95 -8.22 -27.60
CA ALA A 321 -2.08 -9.30 -27.11
C ALA A 321 -0.63 -9.13 -27.58
N ASN A 322 -0.04 -7.97 -27.32
CA ASN A 322 1.27 -7.60 -27.84
C ASN A 322 2.41 -8.22 -27.00
N TRP A 323 2.60 -9.53 -27.12
CA TRP A 323 3.69 -10.24 -26.46
C TRP A 323 5.08 -9.69 -26.83
N GLY A 324 5.25 -9.09 -28.02
CA GLY A 324 6.48 -8.41 -28.42
C GLY A 324 6.88 -7.25 -27.49
N ARG A 325 5.89 -6.52 -26.94
CA ARG A 325 6.14 -5.49 -25.92
C ARG A 325 6.57 -6.08 -24.58
N VAL A 326 6.10 -7.30 -24.26
CA VAL A 326 6.57 -8.02 -23.07
C VAL A 326 8.01 -8.46 -23.27
N VAL A 327 8.41 -9.01 -24.44
CA VAL A 327 9.81 -9.33 -24.77
C VAL A 327 10.72 -8.13 -24.57
N MET A 328 10.34 -6.97 -25.10
CA MET A 328 11.08 -5.73 -24.97
C MET A 328 11.24 -5.34 -23.48
N ALA A 329 10.17 -5.45 -22.69
CA ALA A 329 10.20 -5.10 -21.28
C ALA A 329 11.09 -6.04 -20.45
N VAL A 330 11.08 -7.35 -20.73
CA VAL A 330 12.02 -8.33 -20.15
C VAL A 330 13.46 -7.96 -20.51
N GLY A 331 13.75 -7.71 -21.79
CA GLY A 331 15.09 -7.42 -22.26
C GLY A 331 15.73 -6.15 -21.67
N LYS A 332 14.91 -5.17 -21.25
CA LYS A 332 15.40 -3.92 -20.61
C LYS A 332 15.44 -3.98 -19.07
N ALA A 333 15.03 -5.09 -18.46
CA ALA A 333 14.89 -5.18 -16.99
C ALA A 333 16.22 -5.11 -16.22
N GLY A 334 17.36 -5.28 -16.90
CA GLY A 334 18.68 -5.31 -16.26
C GLY A 334 18.96 -6.61 -15.50
N GLU A 335 18.15 -7.64 -15.72
CA GLU A 335 18.24 -8.96 -15.10
C GLU A 335 18.70 -10.02 -16.13
N PRO A 336 19.23 -11.15 -15.67
CA PRO A 336 19.52 -12.27 -16.55
C PRO A 336 18.29 -12.72 -17.32
N ALA A 337 18.41 -12.79 -18.64
CA ALA A 337 17.38 -13.30 -19.56
C ALA A 337 18.07 -13.96 -20.75
N ASP A 338 17.45 -15.02 -21.26
CA ASP A 338 17.86 -15.69 -22.49
C ASP A 338 16.69 -15.68 -23.47
N ARG A 339 16.85 -14.96 -24.58
CA ARG A 339 15.81 -14.78 -25.59
C ARG A 339 15.32 -16.12 -26.17
N ASP A 340 16.20 -17.12 -26.24
CA ASP A 340 15.90 -18.40 -26.86
C ASP A 340 15.21 -19.40 -25.89
N ARG A 341 15.02 -18.99 -24.60
CA ARG A 341 14.33 -19.75 -23.54
C ARG A 341 13.06 -19.06 -23.05
N LEU A 342 12.86 -17.80 -23.44
CA LEU A 342 11.75 -16.97 -22.95
C LEU A 342 10.41 -17.50 -23.48
N SER A 343 9.43 -17.66 -22.58
CA SER A 343 8.05 -18.00 -22.91
C SER A 343 7.08 -16.94 -22.36
N ILE A 344 6.03 -16.61 -23.12
CA ILE A 344 5.06 -15.57 -22.77
C ILE A 344 3.64 -16.04 -23.07
N GLY A 345 2.75 -15.85 -22.09
CA GLY A 345 1.33 -16.19 -22.19
C GLY A 345 0.43 -15.12 -21.58
N PHE A 346 -0.86 -15.24 -21.87
CA PHE A 346 -1.94 -14.40 -21.33
C PHE A 346 -3.13 -15.28 -20.98
N GLY A 347 -3.63 -15.19 -19.73
CA GLY A 347 -4.81 -15.92 -19.30
C GLY A 347 -4.64 -17.44 -19.40
N GLY A 348 -3.43 -17.95 -19.15
CA GLY A 348 -3.10 -19.38 -19.25
C GLY A 348 -2.85 -19.87 -20.68
N THR A 349 -2.96 -19.01 -21.70
CA THR A 349 -2.68 -19.34 -23.10
C THR A 349 -1.30 -18.81 -23.50
N TRP A 350 -0.40 -19.71 -23.86
CA TRP A 350 0.93 -19.36 -24.34
C TRP A 350 0.88 -18.81 -25.77
N ALA A 351 1.45 -17.65 -26.02
CA ALA A 351 1.61 -17.06 -27.35
C ALA A 351 2.99 -17.35 -27.94
N ALA A 352 4.01 -17.44 -27.10
CA ALA A 352 5.38 -17.77 -27.49
C ALA A 352 5.99 -18.74 -26.46
N ARG A 353 6.84 -19.65 -26.93
CA ARG A 353 7.63 -20.58 -26.08
C ARG A 353 9.03 -20.74 -26.64
N ASP A 354 9.99 -20.92 -25.74
CA ASP A 354 11.40 -21.16 -26.09
C ASP A 354 11.91 -20.21 -27.17
N GLY A 355 11.64 -18.91 -26.97
CA GLY A 355 12.10 -17.84 -27.85
C GLY A 355 11.37 -17.71 -29.19
N GLN A 356 10.30 -18.45 -29.43
CA GLN A 356 9.61 -18.46 -30.71
C GLN A 356 8.08 -18.34 -30.55
N PRO A 357 7.39 -17.69 -31.52
CA PRO A 357 5.94 -17.74 -31.59
C PRO A 357 5.49 -19.20 -31.75
N LEU A 358 4.40 -19.59 -31.07
CA LEU A 358 3.81 -20.90 -31.29
C LEU A 358 3.20 -20.99 -32.69
N ALA A 359 3.50 -22.06 -33.44
CA ALA A 359 3.00 -22.24 -34.79
C ALA A 359 1.48 -22.46 -34.86
N ASP A 360 0.90 -22.98 -33.78
CA ASP A 360 -0.53 -23.26 -33.60
C ASP A 360 -1.19 -22.25 -32.64
N TYR A 361 -0.61 -21.06 -32.49
CA TYR A 361 -1.18 -20.01 -31.64
C TYR A 361 -2.57 -19.60 -32.10
N ASP A 362 -3.55 -19.82 -31.21
CA ASP A 362 -4.91 -19.30 -31.38
C ASP A 362 -5.05 -18.03 -30.54
N GLU A 363 -5.28 -16.91 -31.21
CA GLU A 363 -5.44 -15.61 -30.59
C GLU A 363 -6.82 -15.45 -29.90
N ALA A 364 -7.82 -16.23 -30.31
CA ALA A 364 -9.21 -16.04 -29.83
C ALA A 364 -9.36 -16.15 -28.30
N PRO A 365 -8.76 -17.14 -27.60
CA PRO A 365 -8.81 -17.19 -26.14
C PRO A 365 -8.14 -15.98 -25.46
N VAL A 366 -7.02 -15.53 -26.00
CA VAL A 366 -6.28 -14.37 -25.47
C VAL A 366 -7.07 -13.08 -25.68
N ALA A 367 -7.63 -12.86 -26.87
CA ALA A 367 -8.49 -11.72 -27.14
C ALA A 367 -9.73 -11.71 -26.25
N ALA A 368 -10.33 -12.88 -25.96
CA ALA A 368 -11.42 -12.99 -25.01
C ALA A 368 -10.99 -12.64 -23.58
N HIS A 369 -9.81 -13.09 -23.12
CA HIS A 369 -9.25 -12.77 -21.83
C HIS A 369 -8.99 -11.26 -21.68
N LEU A 370 -8.40 -10.62 -22.69
CA LEU A 370 -8.05 -9.19 -22.66
C LEU A 370 -9.27 -8.25 -22.65
N LYS A 371 -10.46 -8.71 -23.02
CA LYS A 371 -11.73 -7.98 -22.84
C LYS A 371 -12.19 -7.91 -21.39
N GLY A 372 -11.68 -8.78 -20.54
CA GLY A 372 -11.99 -8.80 -19.11
C GLY A 372 -11.35 -7.64 -18.36
N GLN A 373 -11.70 -7.54 -17.08
CA GLN A 373 -11.09 -6.58 -16.16
C GLN A 373 -9.91 -7.17 -15.35
N GLU A 374 -9.83 -8.48 -15.24
CA GLU A 374 -8.77 -9.23 -14.54
C GLU A 374 -7.84 -9.86 -15.60
N ILE A 375 -6.67 -9.27 -15.78
CA ILE A 375 -5.72 -9.70 -16.80
C ILE A 375 -4.53 -10.39 -16.13
N THR A 376 -4.13 -11.54 -16.66
CA THR A 376 -2.90 -12.22 -16.27
C THR A 376 -1.92 -12.26 -17.44
N ILE A 377 -0.65 -11.98 -17.13
CA ILE A 377 0.49 -12.11 -18.03
C ILE A 377 1.44 -13.10 -17.38
N GLU A 378 1.74 -14.18 -18.07
CA GLU A 378 2.67 -15.22 -17.64
C GLU A 378 3.97 -15.11 -18.42
N VAL A 379 5.10 -15.10 -17.70
CA VAL A 379 6.44 -15.07 -18.30
C VAL A 379 7.29 -16.15 -17.64
N ASP A 380 7.86 -17.03 -18.46
CA ASP A 380 8.86 -18.01 -17.99
C ASP A 380 10.21 -17.67 -18.62
N LEU A 381 11.22 -17.42 -17.78
CA LEU A 381 12.58 -17.11 -18.21
C LEU A 381 13.43 -18.35 -18.48
N GLY A 382 13.02 -19.52 -17.98
CA GLY A 382 13.69 -20.81 -18.18
C GLY A 382 15.12 -20.92 -17.63
N LEU A 383 15.51 -20.07 -16.64
CA LEU A 383 16.89 -19.98 -16.12
C LEU A 383 17.07 -20.60 -14.74
N GLY A 384 16.00 -20.77 -13.96
CA GLY A 384 16.07 -21.27 -12.58
C GLY A 384 14.68 -21.48 -11.99
N ASP A 385 14.57 -21.44 -10.67
CA ASP A 385 13.34 -21.71 -9.91
C ASP A 385 12.72 -20.44 -9.29
N GLY A 386 13.33 -19.28 -9.49
CA GLY A 386 12.84 -18.02 -8.92
C GLY A 386 11.49 -17.62 -9.53
N THR A 387 10.57 -17.17 -8.67
CA THR A 387 9.23 -16.76 -9.06
C THR A 387 8.77 -15.53 -8.31
N ALA A 388 7.97 -14.69 -8.96
CA ALA A 388 7.27 -13.58 -8.33
C ALA A 388 6.03 -13.19 -9.12
N THR A 389 5.01 -12.67 -8.43
CA THR A 389 3.88 -12.00 -9.06
C THR A 389 3.89 -10.52 -8.66
N VAL A 390 3.72 -9.64 -9.63
CA VAL A 390 3.55 -8.20 -9.42
C VAL A 390 2.21 -7.75 -10.01
N TRP A 391 1.66 -6.69 -9.47
CA TRP A 391 0.33 -6.21 -9.88
C TRP A 391 0.41 -4.77 -10.34
N THR A 392 -0.34 -4.46 -11.38
CA THR A 392 -0.47 -3.10 -11.93
C THR A 392 -1.87 -2.93 -12.53
N CYS A 393 -2.14 -1.75 -13.08
CA CYS A 393 -3.32 -1.46 -13.89
C CYS A 393 -2.90 -1.10 -15.32
N ASP A 394 -3.84 -1.04 -16.22
CA ASP A 394 -3.65 -0.52 -17.57
C ASP A 394 -3.34 1.00 -17.55
N LEU A 395 -2.90 1.54 -18.69
CA LEU A 395 -2.67 2.98 -18.88
C LEU A 395 -3.63 3.51 -19.95
N THR A 396 -4.59 4.30 -19.52
CA THR A 396 -5.65 4.86 -20.36
C THR A 396 -5.51 6.39 -20.50
N HIS A 397 -6.32 7.00 -21.36
CA HIS A 397 -6.44 8.46 -21.43
C HIS A 397 -6.92 9.08 -20.10
N GLY A 398 -7.61 8.31 -19.23
CA GLY A 398 -8.04 8.75 -17.93
C GLY A 398 -6.88 9.22 -17.05
N TYR A 399 -5.73 8.53 -17.07
CA TYR A 399 -4.53 8.95 -16.35
C TYR A 399 -4.06 10.35 -16.77
N ILE A 400 -4.01 10.63 -18.07
CA ILE A 400 -3.62 11.94 -18.58
C ILE A 400 -4.65 13.01 -18.18
N ALA A 401 -5.95 12.69 -18.31
CA ALA A 401 -7.02 13.64 -17.98
C ALA A 401 -7.01 14.04 -16.50
N ILE A 402 -6.67 13.11 -15.60
CA ILE A 402 -6.56 13.37 -14.16
C ILE A 402 -5.31 14.21 -13.86
N ASN A 403 -4.16 13.86 -14.44
CA ASN A 403 -2.88 14.44 -14.03
C ASN A 403 -2.48 15.70 -14.80
N ALA A 404 -3.04 15.97 -15.99
CA ALA A 404 -2.70 17.14 -16.79
C ALA A 404 -3.15 18.48 -16.14
N ASP A 405 -4.25 18.46 -15.38
CA ASP A 405 -4.82 19.63 -14.70
C ASP A 405 -4.72 19.54 -13.18
N TYR A 406 -3.96 18.56 -12.67
CA TYR A 406 -3.79 18.32 -11.25
C TYR A 406 -3.01 19.46 -10.59
N ARG A 407 -3.71 20.52 -10.20
CA ARG A 407 -3.26 21.48 -9.20
C ARG A 407 -3.90 21.09 -7.86
N SER A 408 -3.27 20.14 -7.25
CA SER A 408 -3.68 19.67 -5.92
C SER A 408 -3.58 20.78 -4.87
#